data_fc81b330e7c5d01be647e3cf94c1d87d
#
_entry.id   fc81b330e7c5d01be647e3cf94c1d87d
#
_cell.length_a   1.000
_cell.length_b   1.000
_cell.length_c   1.000
_cell.angle_alpha   90.00
_cell.angle_beta   90.00
_cell.angle_gamma   90.00
#
_symmetry.space_group_name_H-M   'P 1'
#
loop_
_entity.id
_entity.type
_entity.pdbx_description
1 polymer ?
#
loop_
_entity_poly.entity_id
_entity_poly.type
_entity_poly.pdbx_seq_one_letter_code
_entity_poly.pdbx_strand_id
1 'polypeptide(L)'
;MSKKKLMALLLTGVMAASTVSVPVFAEEAEGGSSDTPLVIGQTNFSEKFSGLFHEAVPDQQIAENVGEYLFGSDRTGAIIYNGIEGETHEYNGTDYTYTGLSDVTVTEGEDETVYNFKLREGVTFSDGEPLTADDLIFTYYVLSDTDYDGNATFYSTNIKGMKNYRLNSTAADSITDEDVANTLADMPDEVAARVKDELIVPLLTSEYEWAQTAWEDYADAYGVTNGDEFFGMLYAADENYSVDGKDQDTIINEIADQYGKDYLALAAAYGDEAYFDEDAATIASEYLVEQKTAAGEGEEVANIEGIKKLGDYEVEVTTDGFEATTIYQLGVIVEPMHYYGDASLYDYDNNQFGFTKGDLSAIREK
;
A
#
# COMPACT_ATOMS: atom_id res chain seq x y z
N MET A 1 -32.24 17.94 0.29
CA MET A 1 -31.00 17.44 0.93
C MET A 1 -29.87 17.88 0.03
N SER A 2 -28.76 18.41 0.51
CA SER A 2 -27.66 18.78 -0.39
C SER A 2 -27.03 17.52 -0.99
N LYS A 3 -26.54 17.59 -2.24
CA LYS A 3 -25.86 16.48 -2.93
C LYS A 3 -24.78 15.84 -2.04
N LYS A 4 -24.04 16.66 -1.26
CA LYS A 4 -23.01 16.22 -0.29
C LYS A 4 -23.53 15.30 0.82
N LYS A 5 -24.74 15.53 1.33
CA LYS A 5 -25.35 14.65 2.35
C LYS A 5 -25.88 13.35 1.77
N LEU A 6 -26.15 13.34 0.47
CA LEU A 6 -26.65 12.20 -0.24
C LEU A 6 -25.53 11.20 -0.54
N MET A 7 -24.35 11.70 -0.92
CA MET A 7 -23.14 10.88 -1.17
C MET A 7 -22.64 10.21 0.10
N ALA A 8 -22.60 10.92 1.24
CA ALA A 8 -22.27 10.33 2.53
C ALA A 8 -23.26 9.20 2.93
N LEU A 9 -24.51 9.27 2.49
CA LEU A 9 -25.51 8.23 2.76
C LEU A 9 -25.33 7.00 1.85
N LEU A 10 -24.84 7.20 0.62
CA LEU A 10 -24.53 6.14 -0.34
C LEU A 10 -23.31 5.31 0.11
N LEU A 11 -22.21 5.97 0.49
CA LEU A 11 -21.01 5.33 1.05
C LEU A 11 -21.31 4.55 2.35
N THR A 12 -22.16 5.11 3.23
CA THR A 12 -22.56 4.41 4.46
C THR A 12 -23.48 3.20 4.17
N GLY A 13 -24.23 3.24 3.08
CA GLY A 13 -25.11 2.13 2.67
C GLY A 13 -24.34 0.91 2.15
N VAL A 14 -23.26 1.13 1.40
CA VAL A 14 -22.42 0.06 0.85
C VAL A 14 -21.63 -0.65 1.98
N MET A 15 -21.08 0.10 2.94
CA MET A 15 -20.42 -0.49 4.11
C MET A 15 -21.37 -1.24 5.06
N ALA A 16 -22.66 -0.86 5.13
CA ALA A 16 -23.62 -1.53 5.98
C ALA A 16 -24.14 -2.86 5.38
N ALA A 17 -24.04 -3.05 4.07
CA ALA A 17 -24.47 -4.29 3.41
C ALA A 17 -23.46 -5.45 3.54
N SER A 18 -22.19 -5.16 3.85
CA SER A 18 -21.13 -6.15 4.01
C SER A 18 -21.05 -6.80 5.41
N THR A 19 -21.88 -6.39 6.39
CA THR A 19 -21.87 -6.92 7.76
C THR A 19 -23.05 -7.81 8.12
N VAL A 20 -23.64 -8.55 7.19
CA VAL A 20 -24.55 -9.63 7.55
C VAL A 20 -23.73 -10.87 7.88
N SER A 21 -23.16 -10.90 9.08
CA SER A 21 -22.69 -12.13 9.67
C SER A 21 -23.91 -13.01 9.97
N VAL A 22 -24.14 -14.02 9.14
CA VAL A 22 -25.05 -15.11 9.49
C VAL A 22 -24.40 -15.86 10.64
N PRO A 23 -25.01 -15.93 11.83
CA PRO A 23 -24.46 -16.76 12.91
C PRO A 23 -24.57 -18.21 12.47
N VAL A 24 -23.44 -18.81 12.11
CA VAL A 24 -23.33 -20.26 11.98
C VAL A 24 -23.28 -20.78 13.41
N PHE A 25 -24.39 -21.35 13.88
CA PHE A 25 -24.38 -22.16 15.10
C PHE A 25 -23.60 -23.44 14.79
N ALA A 26 -22.34 -23.47 15.20
CA ALA A 26 -21.62 -24.73 15.27
C ALA A 26 -22.24 -25.54 16.41
N GLU A 27 -22.96 -26.60 16.07
CA GLU A 27 -23.27 -27.66 17.02
C GLU A 27 -21.92 -28.22 17.51
N GLU A 28 -21.76 -28.36 18.84
CA GLU A 28 -20.54 -28.95 19.41
C GLU A 28 -20.33 -30.33 18.79
N ALA A 29 -19.46 -30.45 17.82
CA ALA A 29 -19.04 -31.71 17.27
C ALA A 29 -18.06 -32.36 18.24
N GLU A 30 -18.48 -33.39 18.94
CA GLU A 30 -17.57 -34.29 19.66
C GLU A 30 -16.53 -34.84 18.68
N GLY A 31 -15.28 -34.43 18.86
CA GLY A 31 -14.10 -35.06 18.27
C GLY A 31 -14.11 -35.11 16.74
N GLY A 32 -13.85 -33.98 16.09
CA GLY A 32 -13.58 -33.99 14.66
C GLY A 32 -12.36 -34.86 14.33
N SER A 33 -12.49 -35.81 13.40
CA SER A 33 -11.35 -36.58 12.92
C SER A 33 -10.40 -35.60 12.19
N SER A 34 -9.09 -35.84 12.32
CA SER A 34 -8.05 -35.06 11.63
C SER A 34 -8.18 -35.05 10.09
N ASP A 35 -9.08 -35.84 9.54
CA ASP A 35 -9.33 -36.02 8.11
C ASP A 35 -10.51 -35.17 7.59
N THR A 36 -11.20 -34.41 8.45
CA THR A 36 -12.27 -33.53 8.00
C THR A 36 -11.67 -32.18 7.56
N PRO A 37 -11.79 -31.80 6.28
CA PRO A 37 -11.25 -30.55 5.80
C PRO A 37 -12.00 -29.36 6.41
N LEU A 38 -11.27 -28.32 6.81
CA LEU A 38 -11.85 -27.01 7.12
C LEU A 38 -12.31 -26.37 5.81
N VAL A 39 -13.60 -26.07 5.71
CA VAL A 39 -14.17 -25.37 4.55
C VAL A 39 -14.42 -23.93 4.93
N ILE A 40 -13.73 -23.02 4.25
CA ILE A 40 -13.86 -21.56 4.43
C ILE A 40 -14.59 -20.99 3.22
N GLY A 41 -15.72 -20.30 3.45
CA GLY A 41 -16.42 -19.57 2.42
C GLY A 41 -15.72 -18.23 2.15
N GLN A 42 -15.47 -17.93 0.89
CA GLN A 42 -14.81 -16.70 0.42
C GLN A 42 -15.62 -16.04 -0.69
N THR A 43 -15.38 -14.76 -0.93
CA THR A 43 -15.76 -14.08 -2.17
C THR A 43 -14.93 -14.60 -3.34
N ASN A 44 -15.21 -14.13 -4.55
CA ASN A 44 -14.43 -14.55 -5.71
C ASN A 44 -12.97 -14.10 -5.61
N PHE A 45 -12.05 -14.94 -6.07
CA PHE A 45 -10.65 -14.57 -6.24
C PHE A 45 -10.48 -13.67 -7.46
N SER A 46 -9.52 -12.74 -7.42
CA SER A 46 -9.01 -12.04 -8.59
C SER A 46 -7.93 -12.87 -9.33
N GLU A 47 -7.54 -14.00 -8.74
CA GLU A 47 -6.54 -14.96 -9.26
C GLU A 47 -5.10 -14.39 -9.28
N LYS A 48 -4.82 -13.37 -8.47
CA LYS A 48 -3.50 -12.79 -8.27
C LYS A 48 -2.96 -13.11 -6.89
N PHE A 49 -2.29 -14.28 -6.78
CA PHE A 49 -1.79 -14.81 -5.52
C PHE A 49 -0.35 -14.36 -5.23
N SER A 50 -0.07 -13.08 -5.42
CA SER A 50 1.24 -12.48 -5.15
C SER A 50 1.26 -11.88 -3.74
N GLY A 51 2.32 -12.11 -2.97
CA GLY A 51 2.53 -11.42 -1.70
C GLY A 51 2.83 -9.92 -1.88
N LEU A 52 3.28 -9.52 -3.07
CA LEU A 52 3.59 -8.13 -3.41
C LEU A 52 2.40 -7.38 -4.01
N PHE A 53 1.61 -8.03 -4.89
CA PHE A 53 0.62 -7.36 -5.74
C PHE A 53 -0.76 -8.01 -5.74
N HIS A 54 -1.18 -8.67 -4.65
CA HIS A 54 -2.55 -9.16 -4.52
C HIS A 54 -3.55 -7.99 -4.55
N GLU A 55 -4.70 -8.21 -5.17
CA GLU A 55 -5.74 -7.17 -5.33
C GLU A 55 -6.96 -7.42 -4.43
N ALA A 56 -7.29 -8.69 -4.19
CA ALA A 56 -8.47 -9.08 -3.41
C ALA A 56 -8.07 -9.74 -2.08
N VAL A 57 -8.89 -9.53 -1.04
CA VAL A 57 -8.67 -10.15 0.28
C VAL A 57 -8.56 -11.67 0.22
N PRO A 58 -9.38 -12.43 -0.57
CA PRO A 58 -9.19 -13.87 -0.70
C PRO A 58 -7.83 -14.28 -1.26
N ASP A 59 -7.28 -13.52 -2.21
CA ASP A 59 -5.97 -13.75 -2.80
C ASP A 59 -4.86 -13.47 -1.80
N GLN A 60 -4.98 -12.36 -1.04
CA GLN A 60 -4.10 -12.04 0.09
C GLN A 60 -4.02 -13.19 1.09
N GLN A 61 -5.17 -13.73 1.51
CA GLN A 61 -5.21 -14.84 2.48
C GLN A 61 -4.53 -16.11 1.96
N ILE A 62 -4.55 -16.36 0.65
CA ILE A 62 -3.78 -17.47 0.08
C ILE A 62 -2.28 -17.16 0.14
N ALA A 63 -1.86 -15.96 -0.28
CA ALA A 63 -0.46 -15.54 -0.22
C ALA A 63 0.08 -15.60 1.22
N GLU A 64 -0.68 -15.12 2.20
CA GLU A 64 -0.33 -15.17 3.63
C GLU A 64 -0.22 -16.59 4.19
N ASN A 65 -1.00 -17.55 3.67
CA ASN A 65 -0.94 -18.94 4.14
C ASN A 65 0.22 -19.73 3.55
N VAL A 66 0.80 -19.30 2.45
CA VAL A 66 1.93 -19.99 1.78
C VAL A 66 3.24 -19.21 1.89
N GLY A 67 3.17 -17.92 2.21
CA GLY A 67 4.33 -17.06 2.42
C GLY A 67 4.90 -17.18 3.83
N GLU A 68 6.18 -16.87 3.98
CA GLU A 68 6.85 -16.81 5.29
C GLU A 68 7.08 -15.37 5.70
N TYR A 69 6.44 -14.96 6.79
CA TYR A 69 6.65 -13.64 7.37
C TYR A 69 8.04 -13.54 8.03
N LEU A 70 8.65 -12.37 7.92
CA LEU A 70 9.95 -12.09 8.56
C LEU A 70 9.92 -12.45 10.06
N PHE A 71 8.83 -12.13 10.75
CA PHE A 71 8.55 -12.55 12.11
C PHE A 71 7.04 -12.66 12.35
N GLY A 72 6.65 -13.36 13.38
CA GLY A 72 5.25 -13.58 13.74
C GLY A 72 4.81 -12.82 14.98
N SER A 73 3.54 -12.99 15.32
CA SER A 73 2.94 -12.53 16.57
C SER A 73 2.22 -13.68 17.28
N ASP A 74 2.04 -13.52 18.60
CA ASP A 74 1.23 -14.44 19.37
C ASP A 74 -0.27 -14.20 19.18
N ARG A 75 -1.09 -14.97 19.87
CA ARG A 75 -2.57 -14.88 19.81
C ARG A 75 -3.14 -13.58 20.35
N THR A 76 -2.33 -12.76 21.02
CA THR A 76 -2.70 -11.43 21.52
C THR A 76 -2.24 -10.30 20.60
N GLY A 77 -1.46 -10.63 19.55
CA GLY A 77 -0.84 -9.67 18.63
C GLY A 77 0.53 -9.17 19.10
N ALA A 78 1.08 -9.73 20.19
CA ALA A 78 2.43 -9.37 20.61
C ALA A 78 3.49 -10.00 19.70
N ILE A 79 4.50 -9.21 19.32
CA ILE A 79 5.59 -9.67 18.45
C ILE A 79 6.40 -10.77 19.12
N ILE A 80 6.80 -11.77 18.36
CA ILE A 80 7.73 -12.82 18.74
C ILE A 80 9.15 -12.36 18.40
N TYR A 81 9.94 -12.03 19.40
CA TYR A 81 11.30 -11.50 19.21
C TYR A 81 12.36 -12.58 19.04
N ASN A 82 12.18 -13.77 19.63
CA ASN A 82 13.12 -14.89 19.54
C ASN A 82 12.51 -16.03 18.72
N GLY A 83 12.19 -15.76 17.46
CA GLY A 83 11.50 -16.72 16.59
C GLY A 83 12.34 -17.94 16.23
N ILE A 84 13.69 -17.84 16.22
CA ILE A 84 14.58 -18.94 15.85
C ILE A 84 14.56 -20.05 16.92
N GLU A 85 14.70 -19.72 18.18
CA GLU A 85 14.60 -20.69 19.29
C GLU A 85 13.15 -20.91 19.71
N GLY A 86 12.31 -19.91 19.56
CA GLY A 86 10.91 -19.87 19.91
C GLY A 86 10.64 -19.28 21.29
N GLU A 87 9.46 -18.69 21.43
CA GLU A 87 8.94 -18.13 22.67
C GLU A 87 7.68 -18.87 23.11
N THR A 88 7.51 -19.07 24.42
CA THR A 88 6.29 -19.68 24.95
C THR A 88 5.48 -18.64 25.71
N HIS A 89 4.24 -18.41 25.24
CA HIS A 89 3.30 -17.49 25.84
C HIS A 89 2.03 -18.19 26.27
N GLU A 90 1.50 -17.86 27.44
CA GLU A 90 0.21 -18.37 27.92
C GLU A 90 -0.94 -17.62 27.25
N TYR A 91 -1.94 -18.36 26.78
CA TYR A 91 -3.21 -17.82 26.32
C TYR A 91 -4.37 -18.66 26.83
N ASN A 92 -5.27 -18.06 27.61
CA ASN A 92 -6.44 -18.73 28.22
C ASN A 92 -6.09 -20.01 29.02
N GLY A 93 -4.99 -19.97 29.80
CA GLY A 93 -4.56 -21.09 30.64
C GLY A 93 -3.84 -22.22 29.89
N THR A 94 -3.46 -21.99 28.64
CA THR A 94 -2.69 -22.93 27.82
C THR A 94 -1.41 -22.26 27.31
N ASP A 95 -0.29 -22.95 27.44
CA ASP A 95 0.99 -22.52 26.90
C ASP A 95 1.09 -22.82 25.40
N TYR A 96 1.46 -21.83 24.61
CA TYR A 96 1.71 -21.95 23.16
C TYR A 96 3.16 -21.52 22.87
N THR A 97 3.87 -22.35 22.14
CA THR A 97 5.21 -22.01 21.65
C THR A 97 5.13 -21.51 20.23
N TYR A 98 5.71 -20.35 19.99
CA TYR A 98 5.76 -19.67 18.70
C TYR A 98 7.19 -19.69 18.18
N THR A 99 7.37 -20.12 16.95
CA THR A 99 8.63 -20.07 16.22
C THR A 99 8.43 -19.27 14.94
N GLY A 100 9.51 -18.74 14.36
CA GLY A 100 9.44 -17.93 13.14
C GLY A 100 10.75 -17.93 12.36
N LEU A 101 10.77 -17.16 11.30
CA LEU A 101 11.89 -17.02 10.39
C LEU A 101 13.08 -16.29 11.04
N SER A 102 12.82 -15.33 11.94
CA SER A 102 13.90 -14.50 12.48
C SER A 102 13.84 -14.28 14.00
N ASP A 103 14.99 -13.92 14.55
CA ASP A 103 15.09 -13.18 15.80
C ASP A 103 15.12 -11.68 15.49
N VAL A 104 14.44 -10.90 16.34
CA VAL A 104 14.31 -9.45 16.19
C VAL A 104 14.92 -8.76 17.41
N THR A 105 15.83 -7.82 17.20
CA THR A 105 16.35 -6.95 18.26
C THR A 105 16.01 -5.50 17.93
N VAL A 106 15.40 -4.80 18.88
CA VAL A 106 15.08 -3.37 18.76
C VAL A 106 15.94 -2.59 19.73
N THR A 107 16.66 -1.61 19.22
CA THR A 107 17.48 -0.69 20.02
C THR A 107 16.99 0.72 19.80
N GLU A 108 16.28 1.26 20.80
CA GLU A 108 15.81 2.62 20.80
C GLU A 108 16.92 3.59 21.19
N GLY A 109 17.22 4.55 20.32
CA GLY A 109 18.11 5.68 20.59
C GLY A 109 17.34 6.97 20.83
N GLU A 110 18.04 8.07 20.98
CA GLU A 110 17.43 9.40 21.19
C GLU A 110 16.81 9.94 19.89
N ASP A 111 17.51 9.76 18.77
CA ASP A 111 17.12 10.29 17.46
C ASP A 111 16.82 9.18 16.42
N GLU A 112 17.27 7.96 16.66
CA GLU A 112 17.17 6.83 15.73
C GLU A 112 16.73 5.57 16.49
N THR A 113 16.02 4.67 15.79
CA THR A 113 15.74 3.32 16.27
C THR A 113 16.31 2.31 15.31
N VAL A 114 17.03 1.32 15.84
CA VAL A 114 17.65 0.25 15.06
C VAL A 114 16.90 -1.06 15.28
N TYR A 115 16.44 -1.65 14.20
CA TYR A 115 15.83 -2.98 14.13
C TYR A 115 16.83 -3.93 13.48
N ASN A 116 17.28 -4.94 14.19
CA ASN A 116 18.16 -5.97 13.65
C ASN A 116 17.37 -7.27 13.51
N PHE A 117 17.39 -7.85 12.32
CA PHE A 117 16.73 -9.09 11.96
C PHE A 117 17.80 -10.15 11.64
N LYS A 118 17.89 -11.16 12.48
CA LYS A 118 18.73 -12.32 12.24
C LYS A 118 17.86 -13.46 11.72
N LEU A 119 18.08 -13.86 10.47
CA LEU A 119 17.29 -14.91 9.81
C LEU A 119 17.74 -16.31 10.24
N ARG A 120 16.81 -17.25 10.27
CA ARG A 120 17.07 -18.67 10.48
C ARG A 120 17.82 -19.26 9.29
N GLU A 121 19.00 -19.81 9.53
CA GLU A 121 19.77 -20.50 8.48
C GLU A 121 19.10 -21.80 8.04
N GLY A 122 19.25 -22.15 6.76
CA GLY A 122 18.79 -23.41 6.19
C GLY A 122 17.29 -23.45 5.86
N VAL A 123 16.57 -22.34 5.93
CA VAL A 123 15.23 -22.21 5.38
C VAL A 123 15.31 -22.14 3.86
N THR A 124 14.38 -22.81 3.18
CA THR A 124 14.32 -22.83 1.70
C THR A 124 12.91 -22.49 1.24
N PHE A 125 12.80 -21.88 0.08
CA PHE A 125 11.55 -21.75 -0.64
C PHE A 125 11.03 -23.12 -1.12
N SER A 126 9.82 -23.18 -1.64
CA SER A 126 9.16 -24.43 -2.06
C SER A 126 9.86 -25.15 -3.22
N ASP A 127 10.67 -24.46 -4.00
CA ASP A 127 11.50 -25.00 -5.09
C ASP A 127 12.87 -25.49 -4.61
N GLY A 128 13.24 -25.24 -3.37
CA GLY A 128 14.46 -25.67 -2.72
C GLY A 128 15.57 -24.62 -2.72
N GLU A 129 15.38 -23.45 -3.32
CA GLU A 129 16.36 -22.36 -3.24
C GLU A 129 16.39 -21.77 -1.81
N PRO A 130 17.57 -21.39 -1.30
CA PRO A 130 17.71 -20.89 0.07
C PRO A 130 17.06 -19.51 0.22
N LEU A 131 16.39 -19.29 1.37
CA LEU A 131 15.95 -17.97 1.81
C LEU A 131 17.10 -17.28 2.55
N THR A 132 17.46 -16.08 2.11
CA THR A 132 18.60 -15.32 2.63
C THR A 132 18.24 -13.84 2.87
N ALA A 133 19.20 -13.07 3.37
CA ALA A 133 19.07 -11.62 3.50
C ALA A 133 18.82 -10.91 2.16
N ASP A 134 19.26 -11.50 1.05
CA ASP A 134 19.06 -10.92 -0.28
C ASP A 134 17.58 -10.90 -0.68
N ASP A 135 16.82 -11.91 -0.29
CA ASP A 135 15.37 -11.97 -0.53
C ASP A 135 14.63 -10.92 0.30
N LEU A 136 15.04 -10.72 1.55
CA LEU A 136 14.47 -9.67 2.40
C LEU A 136 14.82 -8.26 1.87
N ILE A 137 16.07 -8.03 1.47
CA ILE A 137 16.49 -6.77 0.84
C ILE A 137 15.69 -6.53 -0.44
N PHE A 138 15.60 -7.52 -1.32
CA PHE A 138 14.77 -7.44 -2.52
C PHE A 138 13.34 -7.03 -2.19
N THR A 139 12.71 -7.72 -1.24
CA THR A 139 11.32 -7.44 -0.82
C THR A 139 11.17 -6.01 -0.34
N TYR A 140 12.04 -5.54 0.55
CA TYR A 140 11.99 -4.18 1.07
C TYR A 140 12.16 -3.13 -0.04
N TYR A 141 13.06 -3.35 -1.01
CA TYR A 141 13.28 -2.41 -2.10
C TYR A 141 12.13 -2.40 -3.12
N VAL A 142 11.49 -3.54 -3.39
CA VAL A 142 10.25 -3.58 -4.20
C VAL A 142 9.14 -2.78 -3.54
N LEU A 143 8.90 -2.99 -2.23
CA LEU A 143 7.87 -2.27 -1.46
C LEU A 143 8.19 -0.77 -1.26
N SER A 144 9.43 -0.36 -1.51
CA SER A 144 9.89 1.04 -1.41
C SER A 144 9.91 1.75 -2.75
N ASP A 145 9.79 1.05 -3.87
CA ASP A 145 9.91 1.63 -5.20
C ASP A 145 8.75 2.59 -5.51
N THR A 146 9.03 3.61 -6.34
CA THR A 146 8.00 4.59 -6.75
C THR A 146 6.97 4.01 -7.69
N ASP A 147 7.29 2.92 -8.42
CA ASP A 147 6.35 2.18 -9.28
C ASP A 147 5.53 1.13 -8.50
N TYR A 148 5.70 1.03 -7.17
CA TYR A 148 4.91 0.11 -6.35
C TYR A 148 3.50 0.65 -6.13
N ASP A 149 2.51 -0.07 -6.65
CA ASP A 149 1.08 0.22 -6.56
C ASP A 149 0.27 -0.87 -5.83
N GLY A 150 0.96 -1.74 -5.08
CA GLY A 150 0.32 -2.76 -4.25
C GLY A 150 -0.26 -2.20 -2.95
N ASN A 151 -0.88 -3.07 -2.16
CA ASN A 151 -1.62 -2.68 -0.95
C ASN A 151 -0.72 -2.39 0.28
N ALA A 152 0.58 -2.69 0.23
CA ALA A 152 1.47 -2.45 1.36
C ALA A 152 1.91 -0.99 1.42
N THR A 153 1.96 -0.44 2.63
CA THR A 153 2.38 0.94 2.90
C THR A 153 3.80 1.03 3.47
N PHE A 154 4.64 0.05 3.18
CA PHE A 154 6.03 -0.01 3.66
C PHE A 154 6.82 1.26 3.34
N TYR A 155 6.61 1.84 2.15
CA TYR A 155 7.26 3.06 1.70
C TYR A 155 6.93 4.30 2.55
N SER A 156 5.87 4.28 3.35
CA SER A 156 5.48 5.38 4.24
C SER A 156 6.16 5.30 5.62
N THR A 157 6.99 4.27 5.85
CA THR A 157 7.75 4.17 7.09
C THR A 157 8.84 5.24 7.19
N ASN A 158 9.15 5.64 8.43
CA ASN A 158 10.22 6.60 8.71
C ASN A 158 11.63 5.99 8.64
N ILE A 159 11.86 5.02 7.73
CA ILE A 159 13.18 4.45 7.49
C ILE A 159 14.10 5.56 6.97
N LYS A 160 15.27 5.67 7.59
CA LYS A 160 16.27 6.68 7.26
C LYS A 160 16.65 6.64 5.77
N GLY A 161 16.51 7.77 5.08
CA GLY A 161 16.79 7.88 3.65
C GLY A 161 15.71 7.34 2.72
N MET A 162 14.55 6.86 3.22
CA MET A 162 13.43 6.40 2.39
C MET A 162 12.95 7.49 1.44
N LYS A 163 12.70 8.69 1.95
CA LYS A 163 12.26 9.85 1.16
C LYS A 163 13.28 10.21 0.08
N ASN A 164 14.58 10.21 0.41
CA ASN A 164 15.65 10.50 -0.55
C ASN A 164 15.72 9.44 -1.67
N TYR A 165 15.57 8.17 -1.32
CA TYR A 165 15.53 7.08 -2.30
C TYR A 165 14.34 7.21 -3.24
N ARG A 166 13.13 7.41 -2.71
CA ARG A 166 11.92 7.52 -3.51
C ARG A 166 11.95 8.75 -4.43
N LEU A 167 12.39 9.89 -3.93
CA LEU A 167 12.51 11.12 -4.71
C LEU A 167 13.83 11.23 -5.50
N ASN A 168 14.65 10.19 -5.45
CA ASN A 168 15.93 10.07 -6.16
C ASN A 168 16.87 11.26 -5.96
N SER A 169 16.83 11.90 -4.78
CA SER A 169 17.63 13.10 -4.51
C SER A 169 17.90 13.30 -3.02
N THR A 170 19.16 13.62 -2.68
CA THR A 170 19.52 14.07 -1.32
C THR A 170 18.91 15.42 -0.96
N ALA A 171 18.38 16.17 -1.93
CA ALA A 171 17.66 17.41 -1.69
C ALA A 171 16.33 17.21 -0.97
N ALA A 172 15.78 15.99 -0.99
CA ALA A 172 14.51 15.67 -0.36
C ALA A 172 14.50 15.93 1.15
N ASP A 173 15.61 15.68 1.86
CA ASP A 173 15.73 15.97 3.30
C ASP A 173 15.59 17.46 3.65
N SER A 174 15.83 18.33 2.68
CA SER A 174 15.71 19.79 2.86
C SER A 174 14.31 20.34 2.64
N ILE A 175 13.36 19.48 2.23
CA ILE A 175 11.97 19.86 1.99
C ILE A 175 11.16 19.57 3.23
N THR A 176 10.63 20.64 3.83
CA THR A 176 9.81 20.56 5.04
C THR A 176 8.32 20.39 4.71
N ASP A 177 7.53 19.93 5.68
CA ASP A 177 6.07 19.88 5.57
C ASP A 177 5.47 21.27 5.31
N GLU A 178 6.10 22.34 5.81
CA GLU A 178 5.71 23.72 5.54
C GLU A 178 5.91 24.09 4.07
N ASP A 179 7.01 23.67 3.44
CA ASP A 179 7.26 23.89 2.01
C ASP A 179 6.21 23.19 1.17
N VAL A 180 5.87 21.94 1.52
CA VAL A 180 4.81 21.15 0.87
C VAL A 180 3.45 21.83 1.02
N ALA A 181 3.08 22.20 2.24
CA ALA A 181 1.82 22.86 2.51
C ALA A 181 1.68 24.21 1.77
N ASN A 182 2.75 25.01 1.70
CA ASN A 182 2.78 26.24 0.94
C ASN A 182 2.65 26.00 -0.57
N THR A 183 3.31 24.98 -1.10
CA THR A 183 3.22 24.60 -2.51
C THR A 183 1.80 24.18 -2.88
N LEU A 184 1.12 23.42 -2.03
CA LEU A 184 -0.28 23.03 -2.23
C LEU A 184 -1.24 24.23 -2.11
N ALA A 185 -0.97 25.16 -1.19
CA ALA A 185 -1.81 26.36 -1.01
C ALA A 185 -1.73 27.30 -2.22
N ASP A 186 -0.53 27.52 -2.77
CA ASP A 186 -0.30 28.34 -3.96
C ASP A 186 -0.55 27.57 -5.27
N MET A 187 -0.44 26.28 -5.23
CA MET A 187 -0.58 25.26 -6.28
C MET A 187 -0.12 25.74 -7.66
N PRO A 188 1.18 25.65 -7.94
CA PRO A 188 1.71 25.96 -9.28
C PRO A 188 0.97 25.21 -10.39
N ASP A 189 0.92 25.76 -11.60
CA ASP A 189 0.17 25.13 -12.72
C ASP A 189 0.67 23.72 -13.03
N GLU A 190 1.97 23.46 -12.86
CA GLU A 190 2.59 22.15 -13.03
C GLU A 190 2.10 21.15 -11.97
N VAL A 191 2.04 21.55 -10.70
CA VAL A 191 1.50 20.73 -9.61
C VAL A 191 0.00 20.46 -9.84
N ALA A 192 -0.75 21.49 -10.24
CA ALA A 192 -2.17 21.36 -10.53
C ALA A 192 -2.45 20.37 -11.68
N ALA A 193 -1.61 20.40 -12.74
CA ALA A 193 -1.72 19.46 -13.85
C ALA A 193 -1.44 18.03 -13.40
N ARG A 194 -0.38 17.80 -12.61
CA ARG A 194 -0.06 16.47 -12.06
C ARG A 194 -1.15 15.96 -11.12
N VAL A 195 -1.64 16.78 -10.21
CA VAL A 195 -2.78 16.41 -9.33
C VAL A 195 -3.99 16.01 -10.15
N LYS A 196 -4.32 16.75 -11.22
CA LYS A 196 -5.41 16.38 -12.11
C LYS A 196 -5.17 15.02 -12.78
N ASP A 197 -4.02 14.85 -13.41
CA ASP A 197 -3.73 13.70 -14.27
C ASP A 197 -3.43 12.43 -13.46
N GLU A 198 -2.75 12.55 -12.33
CA GLU A 198 -2.30 11.42 -11.51
C GLU A 198 -3.31 11.01 -10.43
N LEU A 199 -4.14 11.93 -9.92
CA LEU A 199 -5.12 11.63 -8.87
C LEU A 199 -6.56 11.74 -9.33
N ILE A 200 -6.93 12.89 -9.92
CA ILE A 200 -8.34 13.22 -10.19
C ILE A 200 -8.91 12.38 -11.33
N VAL A 201 -8.21 12.30 -12.46
CA VAL A 201 -8.66 11.55 -13.62
C VAL A 201 -8.75 10.05 -13.36
N PRO A 202 -7.76 9.38 -12.75
CA PRO A 202 -7.87 7.97 -12.38
C PRO A 202 -9.03 7.69 -11.41
N LEU A 203 -9.21 8.52 -10.38
CA LEU A 203 -10.35 8.39 -9.48
C LEU A 203 -11.67 8.49 -10.22
N LEU A 204 -11.88 9.55 -11.00
CA LEU A 204 -13.11 9.75 -11.74
C LEU A 204 -13.34 8.64 -12.78
N THR A 205 -12.29 8.03 -13.32
CA THR A 205 -12.39 6.87 -14.22
C THR A 205 -12.97 5.66 -13.49
N SER A 206 -12.44 5.33 -12.31
CA SER A 206 -12.96 4.25 -11.48
C SER A 206 -14.42 4.48 -11.08
N GLU A 207 -14.76 5.70 -10.68
CA GLU A 207 -16.12 6.08 -10.30
C GLU A 207 -17.08 6.07 -11.50
N TYR A 208 -16.58 6.41 -12.68
CA TYR A 208 -17.37 6.30 -13.91
C TYR A 208 -17.71 4.84 -14.21
N GLU A 209 -16.73 3.93 -14.13
CA GLU A 209 -16.94 2.49 -14.34
C GLU A 209 -17.95 1.92 -13.34
N TRP A 210 -17.85 2.30 -12.07
CA TRP A 210 -18.82 1.94 -11.06
C TRP A 210 -20.21 2.47 -11.40
N ALA A 211 -20.34 3.73 -11.81
CA ALA A 211 -21.62 4.34 -12.17
C ALA A 211 -22.30 3.62 -13.34
N GLN A 212 -21.53 3.12 -14.33
CA GLN A 212 -22.08 2.33 -15.43
C GLN A 212 -22.74 1.03 -14.98
N THR A 213 -22.33 0.47 -13.86
CA THR A 213 -22.90 -0.78 -13.33
C THR A 213 -23.98 -0.56 -12.28
N ALA A 214 -23.95 0.58 -11.57
CA ALA A 214 -24.81 0.83 -10.42
C ALA A 214 -26.06 1.66 -10.72
N TRP A 215 -26.12 2.41 -11.83
CA TRP A 215 -27.15 3.42 -12.06
C TRP A 215 -28.60 2.85 -12.03
N GLU A 216 -28.84 1.62 -12.46
CA GLU A 216 -30.18 1.00 -12.48
C GLU A 216 -30.79 0.91 -11.08
N ASP A 217 -29.97 0.63 -10.05
CA ASP A 217 -30.42 0.54 -8.67
C ASP A 217 -30.85 1.92 -8.10
N TYR A 218 -30.40 2.99 -8.73
CA TYR A 218 -30.61 4.37 -8.28
C TYR A 218 -31.51 5.19 -9.22
N ALA A 219 -31.89 4.64 -10.38
CA ALA A 219 -32.62 5.34 -11.44
C ALA A 219 -33.88 6.05 -10.93
N ASP A 220 -34.75 5.34 -10.21
CA ASP A 220 -36.00 5.88 -9.68
C ASP A 220 -35.79 6.96 -8.62
N ALA A 221 -34.73 6.83 -7.83
CA ALA A 221 -34.44 7.77 -6.73
C ALA A 221 -33.88 9.10 -7.23
N TYR A 222 -33.12 9.06 -8.33
CA TYR A 222 -32.38 10.21 -8.85
C TYR A 222 -32.87 10.72 -10.19
N GLY A 223 -33.76 9.99 -10.87
CA GLY A 223 -34.34 10.36 -12.15
C GLY A 223 -33.33 10.28 -13.28
N VAL A 224 -32.33 9.41 -13.18
CA VAL A 224 -31.32 9.17 -14.22
C VAL A 224 -31.74 8.01 -15.11
N THR A 225 -31.29 8.00 -16.37
CA THR A 225 -31.69 7.01 -17.36
C THR A 225 -30.52 6.17 -17.87
N ASN A 226 -29.31 6.49 -17.50
CA ASN A 226 -28.08 5.77 -17.83
C ASN A 226 -26.94 6.11 -16.87
N GLY A 227 -25.81 5.39 -16.99
CA GLY A 227 -24.64 5.57 -16.14
C GLY A 227 -23.96 6.91 -16.30
N ASP A 228 -23.94 7.49 -17.51
CA ASP A 228 -23.33 8.81 -17.76
C ASP A 228 -24.06 9.91 -17.01
N GLU A 229 -25.41 9.91 -17.07
CA GLU A 229 -26.23 10.86 -16.30
C GLU A 229 -26.03 10.67 -14.80
N PHE A 230 -25.95 9.43 -14.32
CA PHE A 230 -25.73 9.12 -12.92
C PHE A 230 -24.38 9.63 -12.45
N PHE A 231 -23.31 9.36 -13.20
CA PHE A 231 -21.96 9.85 -12.94
C PHE A 231 -21.92 11.40 -12.94
N GLY A 232 -22.43 12.03 -13.98
CA GLY A 232 -22.49 13.50 -14.09
C GLY A 232 -23.25 14.14 -12.91
N MET A 233 -24.35 13.53 -12.48
CA MET A 233 -25.12 14.00 -11.33
C MET A 233 -24.33 13.91 -10.02
N LEU A 234 -23.54 12.85 -9.83
CA LEU A 234 -22.77 12.64 -8.60
C LEU A 234 -21.54 13.55 -8.52
N TYR A 235 -20.78 13.64 -9.61
CA TYR A 235 -19.43 14.19 -9.59
C TYR A 235 -19.29 15.58 -10.22
N ALA A 236 -20.20 16.03 -11.09
CA ALA A 236 -20.08 17.37 -11.65
C ALA A 236 -20.28 18.46 -10.56
N ALA A 237 -19.34 19.40 -10.51
CA ALA A 237 -19.45 20.59 -9.64
C ALA A 237 -20.53 21.56 -10.17
N ASP A 238 -20.69 21.65 -11.51
CA ASP A 238 -21.76 22.39 -12.13
C ASP A 238 -23.07 21.56 -12.14
N GLU A 239 -24.07 22.04 -11.42
CA GLU A 239 -25.39 21.39 -11.34
C GLU A 239 -26.15 21.31 -12.68
N ASN A 240 -25.73 22.10 -13.68
CA ASN A 240 -26.32 22.11 -15.00
C ASN A 240 -25.45 21.36 -16.04
N TYR A 241 -24.46 20.62 -15.60
CA TYR A 241 -23.60 19.85 -16.50
C TYR A 241 -24.43 18.81 -17.26
N SER A 242 -24.28 18.77 -18.60
CA SER A 242 -24.91 17.76 -19.47
C SER A 242 -23.86 16.82 -20.03
N VAL A 243 -24.15 15.53 -19.98
CA VAL A 243 -23.35 14.45 -20.59
C VAL A 243 -23.75 14.16 -22.04
N ASP A 244 -24.83 14.79 -22.55
CA ASP A 244 -25.41 14.49 -23.86
C ASP A 244 -24.40 14.59 -25.00
N GLY A 245 -24.24 13.48 -25.73
CA GLY A 245 -23.39 13.39 -26.91
C GLY A 245 -21.90 13.41 -26.65
N LYS A 246 -21.49 13.21 -25.40
CA LYS A 246 -20.08 13.14 -24.98
C LYS A 246 -19.66 11.68 -24.75
N ASP A 247 -18.39 11.38 -25.02
CA ASP A 247 -17.79 10.12 -24.68
C ASP A 247 -17.23 10.14 -23.24
N GLN A 248 -16.83 8.99 -22.74
CA GLN A 248 -16.29 8.80 -21.39
C GLN A 248 -15.16 9.77 -21.09
N ASP A 249 -14.14 9.83 -21.95
CA ASP A 249 -12.95 10.65 -21.73
C ASP A 249 -13.30 12.15 -21.65
N THR A 250 -14.23 12.59 -22.50
CA THR A 250 -14.74 13.97 -22.49
C THR A 250 -15.47 14.25 -21.18
N ILE A 251 -16.36 13.36 -20.73
CA ILE A 251 -17.12 13.52 -19.49
C ILE A 251 -16.17 13.63 -18.28
N ILE A 252 -15.24 12.68 -18.16
CA ILE A 252 -14.28 12.63 -17.05
C ILE A 252 -13.42 13.90 -17.01
N ASN A 253 -12.80 14.27 -18.14
CA ASN A 253 -11.92 15.43 -18.20
C ASN A 253 -12.66 16.75 -17.95
N GLU A 254 -13.84 16.94 -18.51
CA GLU A 254 -14.63 18.16 -18.27
C GLU A 254 -15.11 18.26 -16.82
N ILE A 255 -15.44 17.15 -16.17
CA ILE A 255 -15.77 17.13 -14.74
C ILE A 255 -14.52 17.44 -13.91
N ALA A 256 -13.37 16.82 -14.20
CA ALA A 256 -12.10 17.14 -13.56
C ALA A 256 -11.77 18.64 -13.65
N ASP A 257 -11.93 19.24 -14.84
CA ASP A 257 -11.67 20.66 -15.08
C ASP A 257 -12.58 21.61 -14.28
N GLN A 258 -13.77 21.16 -13.88
CA GLN A 258 -14.67 21.97 -13.01
C GLN A 258 -14.12 22.19 -11.61
N TYR A 259 -13.27 21.29 -11.13
CA TYR A 259 -12.61 21.43 -9.83
C TYR A 259 -11.36 22.30 -9.90
N GLY A 260 -10.73 22.42 -11.06
CA GLY A 260 -9.55 23.25 -11.27
C GLY A 260 -8.43 22.89 -10.30
N LYS A 261 -7.99 23.88 -9.50
CA LYS A 261 -6.99 23.68 -8.45
C LYS A 261 -7.58 23.29 -7.08
N ASP A 262 -8.90 23.19 -6.97
CA ASP A 262 -9.59 22.84 -5.73
C ASP A 262 -9.88 21.34 -5.66
N TYR A 263 -8.82 20.52 -5.58
CA TYR A 263 -8.94 19.07 -5.46
C TYR A 263 -9.65 18.64 -4.16
N LEU A 264 -9.55 19.43 -3.09
CA LEU A 264 -10.25 19.16 -1.82
C LEU A 264 -11.77 19.23 -1.97
N ALA A 265 -12.30 20.03 -2.89
CA ALA A 265 -13.72 20.04 -3.18
C ALA A 265 -14.21 18.70 -3.76
N LEU A 266 -13.40 18.02 -4.57
CA LEU A 266 -13.69 16.68 -5.05
C LEU A 266 -13.51 15.65 -3.93
N ALA A 267 -12.42 15.72 -3.16
CA ALA A 267 -12.19 14.84 -2.01
C ALA A 267 -13.34 14.92 -1.00
N ALA A 268 -13.83 16.13 -0.70
CA ALA A 268 -14.99 16.32 0.15
C ALA A 268 -16.30 15.77 -0.44
N ALA A 269 -16.42 15.77 -1.76
CA ALA A 269 -17.54 15.16 -2.46
C ALA A 269 -17.46 13.62 -2.46
N TYR A 270 -16.25 13.06 -2.56
CA TYR A 270 -15.97 11.63 -2.51
C TYR A 270 -15.96 11.07 -1.09
N GLY A 271 -15.62 11.90 -0.10
CA GLY A 271 -15.64 11.52 1.32
C GLY A 271 -14.31 11.03 1.89
N ASP A 272 -13.20 11.17 1.16
CA ASP A 272 -11.85 10.77 1.59
C ASP A 272 -10.82 11.91 1.40
N GLU A 273 -10.92 12.94 2.24
CA GLU A 273 -9.99 14.07 2.21
C GLU A 273 -8.56 13.64 2.54
N ALA A 274 -8.37 12.71 3.50
CA ALA A 274 -7.05 12.32 3.96
C ALA A 274 -6.23 11.63 2.86
N TYR A 275 -6.86 10.77 2.07
CA TYR A 275 -6.22 10.12 0.92
C TYR A 275 -5.67 11.13 -0.09
N PHE A 276 -6.48 12.12 -0.45
CA PHE A 276 -6.07 13.19 -1.38
C PHE A 276 -4.94 14.05 -0.83
N ASP A 277 -4.94 14.33 0.47
CA ASP A 277 -3.91 15.16 1.11
C ASP A 277 -2.54 14.47 1.05
N GLU A 278 -2.46 13.17 1.30
CA GLU A 278 -1.21 12.42 1.27
C GLU A 278 -0.63 12.32 -0.15
N ASP A 279 -1.45 11.98 -1.14
CA ASP A 279 -1.01 11.85 -2.53
C ASP A 279 -0.64 13.21 -3.13
N ALA A 280 -1.42 14.25 -2.88
CA ALA A 280 -1.11 15.60 -3.32
C ALA A 280 0.17 16.13 -2.65
N ALA A 281 0.43 15.80 -1.38
CA ALA A 281 1.67 16.13 -0.69
C ALA A 281 2.88 15.43 -1.32
N THR A 282 2.71 14.19 -1.79
CA THR A 282 3.75 13.47 -2.54
C THR A 282 4.08 14.21 -3.83
N ILE A 283 3.08 14.55 -4.66
CA ILE A 283 3.26 15.31 -5.91
C ILE A 283 3.96 16.65 -5.65
N ALA A 284 3.55 17.38 -4.61
CA ALA A 284 4.18 18.65 -4.24
C ALA A 284 5.63 18.48 -3.79
N SER A 285 5.93 17.39 -3.06
CA SER A 285 7.30 17.05 -2.63
C SER A 285 8.20 16.75 -3.83
N GLU A 286 7.71 15.94 -4.77
CA GLU A 286 8.42 15.63 -6.02
C GLU A 286 8.71 16.88 -6.84
N TYR A 287 7.70 17.73 -7.02
CA TYR A 287 7.88 19.01 -7.69
C TYR A 287 8.98 19.87 -7.03
N LEU A 288 8.98 19.98 -5.70
CA LEU A 288 10.00 20.74 -4.97
C LEU A 288 11.40 20.15 -5.14
N VAL A 289 11.54 18.82 -5.13
CA VAL A 289 12.82 18.15 -5.41
C VAL A 289 13.29 18.42 -6.84
N GLU A 290 12.39 18.36 -7.82
CA GLU A 290 12.69 18.66 -9.21
C GLU A 290 13.21 20.11 -9.38
N GLN A 291 12.56 21.07 -8.71
CA GLN A 291 13.02 22.47 -8.72
C GLN A 291 14.42 22.63 -8.11
N LYS A 292 14.70 21.96 -6.98
CA LYS A 292 16.02 21.97 -6.34
C LYS A 292 17.08 21.32 -7.22
N THR A 293 16.76 20.16 -7.79
CA THR A 293 17.65 19.42 -8.70
C THR A 293 17.97 20.26 -9.95
N ALA A 294 16.98 20.94 -10.53
CA ALA A 294 17.18 21.87 -11.65
C ALA A 294 18.07 23.08 -11.29
N ALA A 295 18.05 23.48 -10.01
CA ALA A 295 18.95 24.50 -9.47
C ALA A 295 20.38 23.97 -9.18
N GLY A 296 20.63 22.67 -9.38
CA GLY A 296 21.93 22.04 -9.11
C GLY A 296 22.11 21.67 -7.62
N GLU A 297 21.04 21.55 -6.87
CA GLU A 297 21.04 21.10 -5.49
C GLU A 297 20.70 19.59 -5.42
N GLY A 298 21.38 18.85 -4.51
CA GLY A 298 21.18 17.43 -4.30
C GLY A 298 21.94 16.53 -5.29
N GLU A 299 22.10 15.28 -4.89
CA GLU A 299 22.76 14.22 -5.65
C GLU A 299 21.76 13.04 -5.76
N GLU A 300 21.92 12.24 -6.82
CA GLU A 300 21.11 11.03 -7.05
C GLU A 300 21.31 10.01 -5.92
N VAL A 301 20.22 9.37 -5.50
CA VAL A 301 20.20 8.40 -4.39
C VAL A 301 19.84 7.01 -4.92
N ALA A 302 20.81 6.11 -4.84
CA ALA A 302 20.67 4.75 -5.36
C ALA A 302 20.18 3.73 -4.32
N ASN A 303 20.25 4.05 -3.02
CA ASN A 303 19.89 3.13 -1.94
C ASN A 303 19.18 3.84 -0.78
N ILE A 304 18.53 3.06 0.06
CA ILE A 304 17.91 3.52 1.31
C ILE A 304 18.96 3.41 2.41
N GLU A 305 19.40 4.56 2.97
CA GLU A 305 20.50 4.61 3.96
C GLU A 305 20.25 3.72 5.17
N GLY A 306 18.99 3.64 5.61
CA GLY A 306 18.58 2.89 6.78
C GLY A 306 18.44 1.39 6.57
N ILE A 307 18.56 0.84 5.34
CA ILE A 307 18.45 -0.60 5.10
C ILE A 307 19.83 -1.16 4.79
N LYS A 308 20.34 -2.05 5.66
CA LYS A 308 21.69 -2.59 5.52
C LYS A 308 21.72 -4.12 5.62
N LYS A 309 22.37 -4.75 4.65
CA LYS A 309 22.76 -6.16 4.73
C LYS A 309 24.02 -6.27 5.58
N LEU A 310 23.95 -6.95 6.72
CA LEU A 310 25.10 -7.21 7.60
C LEU A 310 25.77 -8.56 7.31
N GLY A 311 25.06 -9.46 6.67
CA GLY A 311 25.53 -10.80 6.31
C GLY A 311 24.48 -11.55 5.48
N ASP A 312 24.76 -12.82 5.16
CA ASP A 312 23.84 -13.63 4.35
C ASP A 312 22.50 -13.92 5.05
N TYR A 313 22.46 -13.76 6.38
CA TYR A 313 21.29 -14.02 7.23
C TYR A 313 21.04 -12.89 8.23
N GLU A 314 21.48 -11.68 7.94
CA GLU A 314 21.30 -10.57 8.87
C GLU A 314 21.07 -9.25 8.13
N VAL A 315 19.98 -8.57 8.49
CA VAL A 315 19.58 -7.27 7.97
C VAL A 315 19.32 -6.30 9.11
N GLU A 316 19.79 -5.08 8.96
CA GLU A 316 19.54 -3.97 9.88
C GLU A 316 18.69 -2.91 9.20
N VAL A 317 17.66 -2.43 9.93
CA VAL A 317 16.84 -1.30 9.50
C VAL A 317 16.95 -0.21 10.55
N THR A 318 17.30 1.01 10.13
CA THR A 318 17.38 2.19 10.99
C THR A 318 16.26 3.16 10.59
N THR A 319 15.52 3.65 11.58
CA THR A 319 14.47 4.66 11.41
C THR A 319 14.82 5.97 12.09
N ASP A 320 14.26 7.07 11.61
CA ASP A 320 14.35 8.38 12.24
C ASP A 320 13.36 8.43 13.42
N GLY A 321 13.90 8.36 14.64
CA GLY A 321 13.10 8.26 15.87
C GLY A 321 12.43 6.91 16.08
N PHE A 322 11.51 6.85 17.04
CA PHE A 322 10.74 5.67 17.40
C PHE A 322 9.25 5.87 17.12
N GLU A 323 8.69 4.97 16.35
CA GLU A 323 7.25 4.83 16.15
C GLU A 323 6.81 3.40 16.50
N ALA A 324 5.82 3.26 17.38
CA ALA A 324 5.38 1.95 17.87
C ALA A 324 4.78 1.04 16.78
N THR A 325 4.34 1.61 15.69
CA THR A 325 3.73 0.90 14.55
C THR A 325 4.75 0.41 13.53
N THR A 326 5.94 1.02 13.47
CA THR A 326 6.97 0.70 12.47
C THR A 326 7.34 -0.78 12.46
N ILE A 327 7.49 -1.41 13.62
CA ILE A 327 7.84 -2.83 13.67
C ILE A 327 6.84 -3.72 12.93
N TYR A 328 5.55 -3.41 12.98
CA TYR A 328 4.52 -4.18 12.26
C TYR A 328 4.61 -4.00 10.74
N GLN A 329 5.04 -2.82 10.28
CA GLN A 329 5.26 -2.54 8.86
C GLN A 329 6.53 -3.23 8.33
N LEU A 330 7.54 -3.44 9.19
CA LEU A 330 8.75 -4.19 8.84
C LEU A 330 8.51 -5.70 8.74
N GLY A 331 7.41 -6.22 9.29
CA GLY A 331 7.05 -7.64 9.30
C GLY A 331 6.40 -8.11 7.99
N VAL A 332 7.12 -8.01 6.89
CA VAL A 332 6.66 -8.40 5.56
C VAL A 332 6.78 -9.91 5.30
N ILE A 333 6.05 -10.44 4.32
CA ILE A 333 6.36 -11.73 3.71
C ILE A 333 7.66 -11.58 2.95
N VAL A 334 8.61 -12.49 3.17
CA VAL A 334 9.89 -12.48 2.46
C VAL A 334 9.72 -13.18 1.11
N GLU A 335 9.82 -12.41 0.04
CA GLU A 335 9.54 -12.89 -1.31
C GLU A 335 10.81 -13.36 -2.03
N PRO A 336 10.73 -14.47 -2.79
CA PRO A 336 11.89 -15.05 -3.47
C PRO A 336 12.39 -14.16 -4.60
N MET A 337 13.57 -13.53 -4.42
CA MET A 337 14.18 -12.69 -5.45
C MET A 337 14.43 -13.45 -6.75
N HIS A 338 14.84 -14.72 -6.68
CA HIS A 338 15.11 -15.55 -7.87
C HIS A 338 13.85 -15.83 -8.71
N TYR A 339 12.66 -15.73 -8.12
CA TYR A 339 11.38 -15.90 -8.81
C TYR A 339 10.82 -14.57 -9.31
N TYR A 340 10.66 -13.58 -8.42
CA TYR A 340 10.05 -12.30 -8.75
C TYR A 340 11.01 -11.34 -9.46
N GLY A 341 12.27 -11.31 -9.04
CA GLY A 341 13.29 -10.42 -9.57
C GLY A 341 14.10 -11.02 -10.74
N ASP A 342 15.21 -10.38 -11.01
CA ASP A 342 16.26 -10.83 -11.94
C ASP A 342 17.60 -10.86 -11.20
N ALA A 343 18.11 -12.07 -10.97
CA ALA A 343 19.40 -12.27 -10.29
C ALA A 343 20.58 -11.60 -11.00
N SER A 344 20.48 -11.32 -12.30
CA SER A 344 21.51 -10.60 -13.04
C SER A 344 21.52 -9.09 -12.75
N LEU A 345 20.45 -8.58 -12.15
CA LEU A 345 20.28 -7.20 -11.68
C LEU A 345 20.47 -7.08 -10.16
N TYR A 346 20.94 -8.14 -9.50
CA TYR A 346 21.23 -8.07 -8.07
C TYR A 346 22.71 -7.96 -7.79
N ASP A 347 23.12 -6.85 -7.20
CA ASP A 347 24.47 -6.60 -6.68
C ASP A 347 24.34 -5.56 -5.55
N TYR A 348 24.22 -6.05 -4.32
CA TYR A 348 23.99 -5.19 -3.15
C TYR A 348 25.08 -4.10 -3.00
N ASP A 349 26.37 -4.46 -3.22
CA ASP A 349 27.48 -3.54 -3.06
C ASP A 349 27.47 -2.39 -4.11
N ASN A 350 26.80 -2.62 -5.24
CA ASN A 350 26.61 -1.64 -6.31
C ASN A 350 25.18 -1.06 -6.35
N ASN A 351 24.40 -1.21 -5.26
CA ASN A 351 23.04 -0.70 -5.14
C ASN A 351 22.09 -1.19 -6.24
N GLN A 352 22.19 -2.47 -6.57
CA GLN A 352 21.29 -3.18 -7.49
C GLN A 352 20.53 -4.24 -6.71
N PHE A 353 19.20 -4.19 -6.74
CA PHE A 353 18.33 -4.94 -5.83
C PHE A 353 17.41 -5.95 -6.55
N GLY A 354 17.82 -6.44 -7.75
CA GLY A 354 17.11 -7.49 -8.47
C GLY A 354 16.01 -6.98 -9.43
N PHE A 355 15.93 -5.68 -9.65
CA PHE A 355 15.02 -5.05 -10.60
C PHE A 355 15.55 -3.67 -11.03
N THR A 356 14.91 -3.06 -12.02
CA THR A 356 15.22 -1.68 -12.42
C THR A 356 14.39 -0.72 -11.57
N LYS A 357 15.03 0.19 -10.82
CA LYS A 357 14.34 1.21 -10.02
C LYS A 357 13.36 2.01 -10.89
N GLY A 358 12.13 2.15 -10.42
CA GLY A 358 11.03 2.81 -11.13
C GLY A 358 10.36 1.97 -12.23
N ASP A 359 10.65 0.64 -12.29
CA ASP A 359 9.99 -0.26 -13.22
C ASP A 359 9.79 -1.64 -12.57
N LEU A 360 8.60 -1.87 -12.05
CA LEU A 360 8.17 -3.14 -11.46
C LEU A 360 7.28 -3.98 -12.39
N SER A 361 7.15 -3.60 -13.66
CA SER A 361 6.26 -4.25 -14.63
C SER A 361 6.48 -5.76 -14.71
N ALA A 362 7.73 -6.21 -14.77
CA ALA A 362 8.08 -7.63 -14.83
C ALA A 362 7.75 -8.40 -13.54
N ILE A 363 7.79 -7.74 -12.37
CA ILE A 363 7.43 -8.33 -11.08
C ILE A 363 5.91 -8.40 -10.95
N ARG A 364 5.21 -7.36 -11.41
CA ARG A 364 3.75 -7.26 -11.38
C ARG A 364 3.05 -8.31 -12.23
N GLU A 365 3.69 -8.80 -13.29
CA GLU A 365 3.17 -9.87 -14.17
C GLU A 365 3.23 -11.28 -13.56
N LYS A 366 3.99 -11.49 -12.47
CA LYS A 366 4.17 -12.78 -11.78
C LYS A 366 3.20 -12.92 -10.60
#